data_4e9d2c4eede68cb06f7c8f224a6b59ad
#
_entry.id   4e9d2c4eede68cb06f7c8f224a6b59ad
#
_cell.length_a   1.000
_cell.length_b   1.000
_cell.length_c   1.000
_cell.angle_alpha   90.00
_cell.angle_beta   90.00
_cell.angle_gamma   90.00
#
_symmetry.space_group_name_H-M   'P 1'
#
loop_
_entity.id
_entity.type
_entity.pdbx_description
1 polymer ?
#
loop_
_entity_poly.entity_id
_entity_poly.type
_entity_poly.pdbx_seq_one_letter_code
_entity_poly.pdbx_strand_id
1 'polypeptide(L)'
;MKSMCKKKSITPLDGAIELGGEVSVSQLMESPLLRQEAKALAEALEQDCRMGLLSPGQTVESLLRQGVSCPSCGQDEPCIKDGGCVCHVMGHPCSTGSVLGGKRLGEPLCCQACPAGVDLPGILQLLREGSVLEAQRTLMKFLPMAATVCLACGKCTGACVRNREGAPVAVHRVMDWLGKTISSHPEIFFIQPSGDSKKWIALQRPTLANLTAAYYLRRMGNHVVVCQSVPAGEVLAPYGERAASLAGPLGEYLDDLSYMGVLFEENSLEDLQQAYSFHQALCLERSPQRDWDSMLAEIPFGVEEARKLNLSYGLKSFLEPGGDFCTFDREGAVLPSALGEGQETCSQQAALREASRCWNCSCFGAAAGSASAALLMLETVIQTSQRRLRAQDYFSQAEPWRQLKPEEALACLEVPMSGDFCSGCLRQGEISLCYAFLFEGGRLQVLRMVFAGVAPVPIRVTAAERCLAQQEKASLQPAAAAHEIMEHIRPSLCCMRGNEGKPLQMEALIQQSLEAALRS
;
A
#
# COMPACT_ATOMS: atom_id res chain seq x y z
N MET A 1 -24.08 29.16 -4.90
CA MET A 1 -22.89 28.49 -5.43
C MET A 1 -22.84 28.71 -6.94
N LYS A 2 -21.89 29.52 -7.45
CA LYS A 2 -21.68 29.64 -8.89
C LYS A 2 -21.19 28.29 -9.39
N SER A 3 -21.93 27.64 -10.27
CA SER A 3 -21.48 26.48 -11.02
C SER A 3 -20.16 26.86 -11.69
N MET A 4 -19.02 26.38 -11.18
CA MET A 4 -17.76 26.48 -11.91
C MET A 4 -17.93 25.62 -13.16
N CYS A 5 -18.07 26.29 -14.31
CA CYS A 5 -18.20 25.62 -15.59
C CYS A 5 -16.89 24.86 -15.86
N LYS A 6 -17.00 23.56 -16.14
CA LYS A 6 -15.84 22.74 -16.55
C LYS A 6 -15.26 23.36 -17.82
N LYS A 7 -13.97 23.65 -17.80
CA LYS A 7 -13.27 24.28 -18.93
C LYS A 7 -13.00 23.26 -20.04
N LYS A 8 -13.19 23.71 -21.29
CA LYS A 8 -12.97 22.90 -22.52
C LYS A 8 -11.83 23.44 -23.37
N SER A 9 -10.91 24.19 -22.79
CA SER A 9 -9.87 24.90 -23.53
C SER A 9 -8.48 24.60 -23.01
N ILE A 10 -7.52 24.78 -23.90
CA ILE A 10 -6.08 24.86 -23.60
C ILE A 10 -5.73 26.33 -23.71
N THR A 11 -5.32 26.95 -22.63
CA THR A 11 -5.13 28.41 -22.58
C THR A 11 -3.78 28.76 -21.99
N PRO A 12 -2.96 29.62 -22.63
CA PRO A 12 -1.73 30.10 -22.01
C PRO A 12 -2.05 31.02 -20.83
N LEU A 13 -1.30 30.86 -19.77
CA LEU A 13 -1.24 31.74 -18.60
C LEU A 13 0.16 32.31 -18.48
N ASP A 14 0.35 33.28 -17.59
CA ASP A 14 1.67 33.77 -17.28
C ASP A 14 2.55 32.69 -16.63
N GLY A 15 3.53 32.18 -17.37
CA GLY A 15 4.43 31.09 -16.95
C GLY A 15 3.80 29.67 -16.89
N ALA A 16 2.57 29.47 -17.37
CA ALA A 16 1.93 28.16 -17.34
C ALA A 16 0.93 27.95 -18.48
N ILE A 17 0.50 26.70 -18.67
CA ILE A 17 -0.60 26.35 -19.56
C ILE A 17 -1.75 25.82 -18.70
N GLU A 18 -2.93 26.37 -18.88
CA GLU A 18 -4.14 25.87 -18.29
C GLU A 18 -4.79 24.82 -19.21
N LEU A 19 -4.94 23.62 -18.72
CA LEU A 19 -5.60 22.51 -19.39
C LEU A 19 -6.95 22.26 -18.73
N GLY A 20 -8.04 22.55 -19.42
CA GLY A 20 -9.39 22.37 -18.88
C GLY A 20 -9.73 20.90 -18.63
N GLY A 21 -10.53 20.63 -17.60
CA GLY A 21 -10.87 19.25 -17.20
C GLY A 21 -11.59 18.43 -18.27
N GLU A 22 -12.33 19.08 -19.19
CA GLU A 22 -13.04 18.40 -20.29
C GLU A 22 -12.25 18.35 -21.61
N VAL A 23 -11.00 18.81 -21.64
CA VAL A 23 -10.13 18.68 -22.81
C VAL A 23 -9.77 17.20 -22.99
N SER A 24 -9.88 16.69 -24.22
CA SER A 24 -9.52 15.30 -24.52
C SER A 24 -8.00 15.12 -24.71
N VAL A 25 -7.52 13.89 -24.50
CA VAL A 25 -6.12 13.53 -24.74
C VAL A 25 -5.72 13.81 -26.20
N SER A 26 -6.60 13.56 -27.18
CA SER A 26 -6.34 13.91 -28.59
C SER A 26 -6.11 15.40 -28.79
N GLN A 27 -6.95 16.24 -28.18
CA GLN A 27 -6.77 17.70 -28.25
C GLN A 27 -5.46 18.16 -27.61
N LEU A 28 -5.04 17.51 -26.51
CA LEU A 28 -3.74 17.78 -25.90
C LEU A 28 -2.58 17.42 -26.84
N MET A 29 -2.62 16.23 -27.44
CA MET A 29 -1.58 15.76 -28.37
C MET A 29 -1.49 16.62 -29.65
N GLU A 30 -2.59 17.19 -30.12
CA GLU A 30 -2.65 18.06 -31.28
C GLU A 30 -2.26 19.51 -30.98
N SER A 31 -2.17 19.89 -29.70
CA SER A 31 -1.91 21.27 -29.30
C SER A 31 -0.48 21.70 -29.61
N PRO A 32 -0.24 22.71 -30.47
CA PRO A 32 1.08 23.25 -30.70
C PRO A 32 1.68 23.88 -29.45
N LEU A 33 0.83 24.52 -28.62
CA LEU A 33 1.25 25.15 -27.37
C LEU A 33 1.82 24.09 -26.40
N LEU A 34 1.16 22.94 -26.24
CA LEU A 34 1.63 21.89 -25.37
C LEU A 34 2.96 21.29 -25.88
N ARG A 35 3.07 21.09 -27.20
CA ARG A 35 4.31 20.56 -27.81
C ARG A 35 5.49 21.49 -27.67
N GLN A 36 5.25 22.79 -27.69
CA GLN A 36 6.28 23.80 -27.54
C GLN A 36 6.69 24.01 -26.07
N GLU A 37 5.70 24.20 -25.19
CA GLU A 37 5.93 24.67 -23.82
C GLU A 37 5.94 23.58 -22.74
N ALA A 38 5.40 22.38 -23.05
CA ALA A 38 5.37 21.22 -22.17
C ALA A 38 5.67 19.91 -22.92
N LYS A 39 6.76 19.91 -23.66
CA LYS A 39 7.17 18.84 -24.57
C LYS A 39 7.14 17.45 -23.92
N ALA A 40 7.68 17.33 -22.70
CA ALA A 40 7.69 16.05 -21.99
C ALA A 40 6.28 15.48 -21.74
N LEU A 41 5.28 16.34 -21.49
CA LEU A 41 3.88 15.90 -21.33
C LEU A 41 3.29 15.47 -22.66
N ALA A 42 3.55 16.20 -23.74
CA ALA A 42 3.08 15.81 -25.07
C ALA A 42 3.64 14.44 -25.49
N GLU A 43 4.94 14.22 -25.32
CA GLU A 43 5.61 12.96 -25.61
C GLU A 43 5.08 11.80 -24.73
N ALA A 44 4.83 12.07 -23.46
CA ALA A 44 4.28 11.10 -22.51
C ALA A 44 2.86 10.66 -22.90
N LEU A 45 1.99 11.60 -23.27
CA LEU A 45 0.64 11.29 -23.74
C LEU A 45 0.66 10.45 -25.03
N GLU A 46 1.53 10.79 -25.98
CA GLU A 46 1.70 9.99 -27.20
C GLU A 46 2.17 8.57 -26.89
N GLN A 47 3.10 8.41 -25.99
CA GLN A 47 3.61 7.09 -25.59
C GLN A 47 2.53 6.25 -24.92
N ASP A 48 1.79 6.83 -23.97
CA ASP A 48 0.72 6.13 -23.25
C ASP A 48 -0.44 5.74 -24.20
N CYS A 49 -0.77 6.57 -25.20
CA CYS A 49 -1.73 6.22 -26.24
C CYS A 49 -1.22 5.08 -27.13
N ARG A 50 0.03 5.10 -27.57
CA ARG A 50 0.62 4.02 -28.37
C ARG A 50 0.63 2.67 -27.65
N MET A 51 0.78 2.71 -26.33
CA MET A 51 0.76 1.52 -25.48
C MET A 51 -0.65 1.07 -25.10
N GLY A 52 -1.70 1.79 -25.52
CA GLY A 52 -3.07 1.51 -25.14
C GLY A 52 -3.38 1.79 -23.67
N LEU A 53 -2.51 2.53 -22.99
CA LEU A 53 -2.71 2.94 -21.59
C LEU A 53 -3.70 4.10 -21.48
N LEU A 54 -3.78 4.94 -22.51
CA LEU A 54 -4.73 6.04 -22.65
C LEU A 54 -5.53 5.92 -23.93
N SER A 55 -6.80 6.27 -23.85
CA SER A 55 -7.65 6.45 -25.04
C SER A 55 -7.63 7.91 -25.49
N PRO A 56 -7.51 8.20 -26.80
CA PRO A 56 -7.55 9.57 -27.32
C PRO A 56 -8.80 10.36 -26.92
N GLY A 57 -9.92 9.68 -26.69
CA GLY A 57 -11.18 10.30 -26.27
C GLY A 57 -11.29 10.59 -24.77
N GLN A 58 -10.37 10.10 -23.94
CA GLN A 58 -10.38 10.40 -22.52
C GLN A 58 -10.14 11.89 -22.26
N THR A 59 -10.78 12.43 -21.22
CA THR A 59 -10.59 13.82 -20.79
C THR A 59 -9.51 13.91 -19.71
N VAL A 60 -8.99 15.11 -19.50
CA VAL A 60 -8.04 15.42 -18.42
C VAL A 60 -8.60 14.99 -17.06
N GLU A 61 -9.89 15.25 -16.80
CA GLU A 61 -10.54 14.81 -15.57
C GLU A 61 -10.58 13.28 -15.46
N SER A 62 -10.92 12.61 -16.56
CA SER A 62 -10.93 11.15 -16.62
C SER A 62 -9.54 10.55 -16.35
N LEU A 63 -8.49 11.16 -16.91
CA LEU A 63 -7.11 10.73 -16.70
C LEU A 63 -6.70 10.76 -15.24
N LEU A 64 -7.12 11.78 -14.48
CA LEU A 64 -6.82 11.87 -13.05
C LEU A 64 -7.70 10.94 -12.20
N ARG A 65 -8.98 10.76 -12.55
CA ARG A 65 -9.93 9.97 -11.76
C ARG A 65 -9.85 8.48 -12.02
N GLN A 66 -9.54 8.08 -13.25
CA GLN A 66 -9.62 6.68 -13.65
C GLN A 66 -8.25 5.99 -13.72
N GLY A 67 -7.17 6.76 -13.60
CA GLY A 67 -5.83 6.22 -13.83
C GLY A 67 -5.64 5.82 -15.31
N VAL A 68 -4.67 4.95 -15.54
CA VAL A 68 -4.31 4.46 -16.87
C VAL A 68 -5.09 3.18 -17.19
N SER A 69 -5.74 3.08 -18.35
CA SER A 69 -6.44 1.85 -18.77
C SER A 69 -5.46 0.70 -18.99
N CYS A 70 -5.88 -0.54 -18.66
CA CYS A 70 -5.04 -1.71 -18.84
C CYS A 70 -5.04 -2.16 -20.31
N PRO A 71 -3.88 -2.24 -20.98
CA PRO A 71 -3.82 -2.65 -22.38
C PRO A 71 -4.24 -4.11 -22.60
N SER A 72 -4.18 -4.95 -21.53
CA SER A 72 -4.48 -6.37 -21.65
C SER A 72 -5.97 -6.71 -21.65
N CYS A 73 -6.82 -5.88 -21.06
CA CYS A 73 -8.26 -6.17 -20.94
C CYS A 73 -9.15 -5.23 -21.75
N GLY A 74 -8.62 -4.14 -22.29
CA GLY A 74 -9.38 -3.19 -23.11
C GLY A 74 -10.54 -2.50 -22.39
N GLN A 75 -10.62 -2.60 -21.07
CA GLN A 75 -11.66 -1.95 -20.29
C GLN A 75 -11.25 -0.51 -19.97
N ASP A 76 -12.13 0.42 -20.30
CA ASP A 76 -11.97 1.85 -20.01
C ASP A 76 -12.12 2.17 -18.52
N GLU A 77 -12.68 1.25 -17.74
CA GLU A 77 -12.68 1.33 -16.29
C GLU A 77 -11.43 0.67 -15.72
N PRO A 78 -10.71 1.33 -14.80
CA PRO A 78 -9.57 0.70 -14.16
C PRO A 78 -10.01 -0.59 -13.48
N CYS A 79 -9.31 -1.67 -13.75
CA CYS A 79 -9.52 -2.99 -13.13
C CYS A 79 -9.47 -2.98 -11.58
N ILE A 80 -9.34 -1.82 -11.02
CA ILE A 80 -9.35 -1.50 -9.60
C ILE A 80 -10.65 -1.93 -8.92
N LYS A 81 -11.79 -1.85 -9.61
CA LYS A 81 -13.07 -2.33 -9.08
C LYS A 81 -13.11 -3.84 -8.89
N ASP A 82 -12.37 -4.59 -9.71
CA ASP A 82 -12.45 -6.06 -9.76
C ASP A 82 -11.15 -6.78 -9.40
N GLY A 83 -10.16 -6.09 -8.86
CA GLY A 83 -8.92 -6.72 -8.43
C GLY A 83 -7.82 -6.81 -9.47
N GLY A 84 -7.88 -5.96 -10.48
CA GLY A 84 -6.73 -5.46 -11.14
C GLY A 84 -5.99 -6.20 -12.21
N CYS A 85 -5.48 -5.43 -13.13
CA CYS A 85 -4.76 -5.91 -14.31
C CYS A 85 -3.35 -5.39 -14.50
N VAL A 86 -2.85 -4.51 -13.67
CA VAL A 86 -1.42 -4.15 -13.76
C VAL A 86 -0.54 -5.36 -13.53
N CYS A 87 -1.01 -6.32 -12.74
CA CYS A 87 -0.36 -7.61 -12.60
C CYS A 87 -0.26 -8.39 -13.91
N HIS A 88 -1.21 -8.27 -14.83
CA HIS A 88 -1.17 -8.93 -16.14
C HIS A 88 -0.09 -8.30 -17.04
N VAL A 89 -0.03 -7.00 -17.11
CA VAL A 89 0.99 -6.26 -17.88
C VAL A 89 2.40 -6.55 -17.35
N MET A 90 2.51 -6.82 -16.06
CA MET A 90 3.78 -7.13 -15.39
C MET A 90 4.05 -8.63 -15.23
N GLY A 91 3.24 -9.51 -15.83
CA GLY A 91 3.42 -10.96 -15.74
C GLY A 91 3.11 -11.55 -14.37
N HIS A 92 2.39 -10.83 -13.51
CA HIS A 92 1.92 -11.35 -12.23
C HIS A 92 0.60 -12.10 -12.41
N PRO A 93 0.44 -13.26 -11.77
CA PRO A 93 -0.89 -13.84 -11.63
C PRO A 93 -1.72 -12.87 -10.80
N CYS A 94 -2.85 -12.40 -11.34
CA CYS A 94 -3.84 -11.67 -10.56
C CYS A 94 -4.27 -12.55 -9.39
N SER A 95 -3.82 -12.25 -8.19
CA SER A 95 -4.38 -12.87 -7.02
C SER A 95 -5.75 -12.22 -6.79
N THR A 96 -6.80 -12.86 -7.29
CA THR A 96 -8.20 -12.48 -7.06
C THR A 96 -8.64 -12.71 -5.61
N GLY A 97 -7.73 -13.04 -4.73
CA GLY A 97 -7.97 -13.14 -3.31
C GLY A 97 -8.21 -11.77 -2.71
N SER A 98 -9.46 -11.38 -2.65
CA SER A 98 -9.88 -10.24 -1.85
C SER A 98 -9.61 -10.54 -0.39
N VAL A 99 -8.49 -10.08 0.12
CA VAL A 99 -8.31 -10.01 1.54
C VAL A 99 -8.59 -8.58 1.94
N LEU A 100 -9.74 -8.41 2.59
CA LEU A 100 -10.04 -7.27 3.44
C LEU A 100 -9.81 -5.87 2.82
N GLY A 101 -10.64 -5.51 1.86
CA GLY A 101 -11.11 -4.12 1.66
C GLY A 101 -10.20 -3.10 0.99
N GLY A 102 -8.95 -3.37 0.77
CA GLY A 102 -8.07 -2.54 -0.06
C GLY A 102 -7.51 -3.43 -1.16
N LYS A 103 -8.03 -3.31 -2.37
CA LYS A 103 -7.52 -4.11 -3.49
C LYS A 103 -6.14 -3.59 -3.89
N ARG A 104 -5.12 -4.20 -3.33
CA ARG A 104 -3.75 -4.04 -3.82
C ARG A 104 -3.59 -4.86 -5.08
N LEU A 105 -3.08 -4.23 -6.10
CA LEU A 105 -2.67 -4.91 -7.31
C LEU A 105 -1.26 -5.45 -7.09
N GLY A 106 -1.12 -6.77 -7.00
CA GLY A 106 0.16 -7.37 -6.64
C GLY A 106 0.48 -7.22 -5.16
N GLU A 107 -0.08 -8.12 -4.37
CA GLU A 107 0.20 -8.19 -2.95
C GLU A 107 1.68 -8.50 -2.70
N PRO A 108 2.36 -7.79 -1.79
CA PRO A 108 3.75 -8.08 -1.44
C PRO A 108 3.94 -9.53 -1.01
N LEU A 109 5.08 -10.13 -1.34
CA LEU A 109 5.34 -11.52 -0.99
C LEU A 109 5.19 -11.81 0.50
N CYS A 110 5.55 -10.86 1.36
CA CYS A 110 5.37 -10.99 2.81
C CYS A 110 3.89 -11.02 3.23
N CYS A 111 3.02 -10.24 2.55
CA CYS A 111 1.58 -10.29 2.79
C CYS A 111 0.97 -11.60 2.26
N GLN A 112 1.37 -12.04 1.06
CA GLN A 112 0.93 -13.33 0.51
C GLN A 112 1.31 -14.51 1.41
N ALA A 113 2.49 -14.44 2.04
CA ALA A 113 2.96 -15.44 2.97
C ALA A 113 2.31 -15.35 4.36
N CYS A 114 1.68 -14.21 4.68
CA CYS A 114 1.02 -14.01 5.96
C CYS A 114 -0.34 -14.74 5.99
N PRO A 115 -0.53 -15.76 6.83
CA PRO A 115 -1.81 -16.48 6.88
C PRO A 115 -2.99 -15.59 7.27
N ALA A 116 -2.75 -14.55 8.09
CA ALA A 116 -3.75 -13.59 8.52
C ALA A 116 -4.00 -12.44 7.53
N GLY A 117 -3.28 -12.39 6.41
CA GLY A 117 -3.45 -11.35 5.40
C GLY A 117 -3.18 -9.93 5.91
N VAL A 118 -2.26 -9.79 6.87
CA VAL A 118 -1.93 -8.49 7.49
C VAL A 118 -1.29 -7.57 6.46
N ASP A 119 -1.68 -6.30 6.46
CA ASP A 119 -1.02 -5.23 5.69
C ASP A 119 0.34 -4.86 6.29
N LEU A 120 1.31 -5.73 6.07
CA LEU A 120 2.65 -5.58 6.67
C LEU A 120 3.39 -4.33 6.19
N PRO A 121 3.45 -4.02 4.89
CA PRO A 121 4.11 -2.80 4.44
C PRO A 121 3.44 -1.52 4.94
N GLY A 122 2.10 -1.50 5.02
CA GLY A 122 1.37 -0.37 5.57
C GLY A 122 1.70 -0.14 7.05
N ILE A 123 1.71 -1.21 7.85
CA ILE A 123 2.10 -1.12 9.27
C ILE A 123 3.55 -0.65 9.42
N LEU A 124 4.48 -1.22 8.64
CA LEU A 124 5.88 -0.82 8.68
C LEU A 124 6.08 0.63 8.26
N GLN A 125 5.27 1.12 7.31
CA GLN A 125 5.28 2.54 6.92
C GLN A 125 4.81 3.45 8.05
N LEU A 126 3.71 3.11 8.72
CA LEU A 126 3.24 3.87 9.89
C LEU A 126 4.28 3.93 11.01
N LEU A 127 4.98 2.80 11.26
CA LEU A 127 6.08 2.76 12.22
C LEU A 127 7.24 3.66 11.78
N ARG A 128 7.60 3.66 10.51
CA ARG A 128 8.65 4.55 9.96
C ARG A 128 8.31 6.02 10.14
N GLU A 129 7.03 6.38 10.06
CA GLU A 129 6.52 7.73 10.29
C GLU A 129 6.37 8.08 11.78
N GLY A 130 6.65 7.14 12.67
CA GLY A 130 6.49 7.31 14.11
C GLY A 130 5.04 7.16 14.61
N SER A 131 4.11 6.79 13.73
CA SER A 131 2.68 6.62 14.04
C SER A 131 2.38 5.25 14.65
N VAL A 132 2.98 4.98 15.82
CA VAL A 132 2.89 3.66 16.49
C VAL A 132 1.45 3.28 16.80
N LEU A 133 0.64 4.20 17.31
CA LEU A 133 -0.76 3.95 17.66
C LEU A 133 -1.60 3.53 16.44
N GLU A 134 -1.40 4.17 15.29
CA GLU A 134 -2.12 3.80 14.06
C GLU A 134 -1.62 2.44 13.51
N ALA A 135 -0.33 2.13 13.66
CA ALA A 135 0.22 0.82 13.34
C ALA A 135 -0.43 -0.29 14.20
N GLN A 136 -0.59 -0.05 15.51
CA GLN A 136 -1.28 -0.95 16.44
C GLN A 136 -2.74 -1.14 16.05
N ARG A 137 -3.48 -0.04 15.83
CA ARG A 137 -4.87 -0.09 15.39
C ARG A 137 -5.04 -0.85 14.08
N THR A 138 -4.09 -0.69 13.16
CA THR A 138 -4.11 -1.39 11.88
C THR A 138 -3.87 -2.88 12.08
N LEU A 139 -2.88 -3.27 12.90
CA LEU A 139 -2.62 -4.67 13.20
C LEU A 139 -3.85 -5.37 13.81
N MET A 140 -4.53 -4.70 14.74
CA MET A 140 -5.72 -5.22 15.40
C MET A 140 -6.92 -5.45 14.47
N LYS A 141 -6.93 -4.87 13.26
CA LYS A 141 -7.95 -5.17 12.25
C LYS A 141 -7.80 -6.54 11.62
N PHE A 142 -6.60 -7.10 11.63
CA PHE A 142 -6.26 -8.36 10.96
C PHE A 142 -5.90 -9.47 11.94
N LEU A 143 -5.20 -9.14 13.01
CA LEU A 143 -4.55 -10.13 13.87
C LEU A 143 -4.51 -9.67 15.33
N PRO A 144 -5.59 -9.83 16.09
CA PRO A 144 -5.63 -9.42 17.50
C PRO A 144 -4.70 -10.24 18.40
N MET A 145 -4.32 -11.46 17.99
CA MET A 145 -3.39 -12.33 18.71
C MET A 145 -1.96 -12.31 18.12
N ALA A 146 -1.50 -11.14 17.66
CA ALA A 146 -0.18 -11.02 17.03
C ALA A 146 0.96 -11.43 17.97
N ALA A 147 0.88 -11.06 19.25
CA ALA A 147 1.84 -11.46 20.29
C ALA A 147 1.90 -12.98 20.51
N THR A 148 0.81 -13.68 20.21
CA THR A 148 0.75 -15.15 20.33
C THR A 148 1.48 -15.84 19.19
N VAL A 149 1.24 -15.41 17.94
CA VAL A 149 1.59 -16.24 16.76
C VAL A 149 2.77 -15.70 15.93
N CYS A 150 3.00 -14.38 15.90
CA CYS A 150 3.93 -13.79 14.94
C CYS A 150 5.36 -14.25 15.13
N LEU A 151 5.85 -14.30 16.37
CA LEU A 151 7.25 -14.70 16.67
C LEU A 151 7.53 -16.13 16.18
N ALA A 152 6.61 -17.05 16.42
CA ALA A 152 6.75 -18.44 16.02
C ALA A 152 6.47 -18.67 14.52
N CYS A 153 5.65 -17.84 13.87
CA CYS A 153 5.27 -18.02 12.48
C CYS A 153 6.43 -17.72 11.50
N GLY A 154 6.98 -16.53 11.51
CA GLY A 154 8.12 -16.10 10.69
C GLY A 154 7.95 -16.12 9.17
N LYS A 155 6.80 -16.57 8.63
CA LYS A 155 6.59 -16.73 7.17
C LYS A 155 6.82 -15.44 6.38
N CYS A 156 6.37 -14.31 6.90
CA CYS A 156 6.53 -13.00 6.27
C CYS A 156 7.99 -12.58 6.12
N THR A 157 8.84 -12.86 7.11
CA THR A 157 10.29 -12.61 7.04
C THR A 157 10.95 -13.53 6.02
N GLY A 158 10.60 -14.82 6.02
CA GLY A 158 11.10 -15.78 5.03
C GLY A 158 10.75 -15.40 3.59
N ALA A 159 9.61 -14.77 3.38
CA ALA A 159 9.15 -14.29 2.06
C ALA A 159 9.61 -12.88 1.70
N CYS A 160 10.34 -12.19 2.57
CA CYS A 160 10.81 -10.83 2.31
C CYS A 160 11.73 -10.82 1.07
N VAL A 161 11.47 -9.90 0.13
CA VAL A 161 12.28 -9.76 -1.10
C VAL A 161 13.75 -9.48 -0.81
N ARG A 162 14.06 -8.83 0.31
CA ARG A 162 15.43 -8.58 0.76
C ARG A 162 16.19 -9.83 1.17
N ASN A 163 15.55 -11.00 1.23
CA ASN A 163 16.27 -12.28 1.37
C ASN A 163 17.26 -12.51 0.23
N ARG A 164 17.01 -11.96 -0.96
CA ARG A 164 17.94 -12.04 -2.10
C ARG A 164 19.26 -11.32 -1.83
N GLU A 165 19.24 -10.33 -0.93
CA GLU A 165 20.42 -9.58 -0.49
C GLU A 165 20.99 -10.10 0.85
N GLY A 166 20.46 -11.22 1.36
CA GLY A 166 20.87 -11.80 2.63
C GLY A 166 20.47 -11.01 3.87
N ALA A 167 19.59 -10.02 3.73
CA ALA A 167 19.22 -9.10 4.82
C ALA A 167 17.69 -8.83 4.88
N PRO A 168 16.84 -9.84 5.08
CA PRO A 168 15.40 -9.65 5.17
C PRO A 168 15.02 -8.69 6.29
N VAL A 169 13.86 -8.05 6.16
CA VAL A 169 13.24 -7.33 7.27
C VAL A 169 12.66 -8.35 8.25
N ALA A 170 13.00 -8.25 9.52
CA ALA A 170 12.50 -9.16 10.56
C ALA A 170 11.05 -8.83 10.96
N VAL A 171 10.16 -8.86 9.96
CA VAL A 171 8.75 -8.42 10.07
C VAL A 171 8.04 -9.13 11.22
N HIS A 172 8.22 -10.45 11.37
CA HIS A 172 7.59 -11.24 12.41
C HIS A 172 7.91 -10.72 13.81
N ARG A 173 9.16 -10.28 14.05
CA ARG A 173 9.60 -9.73 15.34
C ARG A 173 9.03 -8.34 15.60
N VAL A 174 8.90 -7.52 14.56
CA VAL A 174 8.24 -6.22 14.66
C VAL A 174 6.76 -6.38 14.99
N MET A 175 6.08 -7.35 14.35
CA MET A 175 4.67 -7.63 14.63
C MET A 175 4.45 -8.21 16.03
N ASP A 176 5.32 -9.10 16.49
CA ASP A 176 5.32 -9.63 17.87
C ASP A 176 5.49 -8.50 18.89
N TRP A 177 6.50 -7.63 18.71
CA TRP A 177 6.69 -6.47 19.56
C TRP A 177 5.44 -5.58 19.59
N LEU A 178 4.86 -5.29 18.43
CA LEU A 178 3.69 -4.44 18.33
C LEU A 178 2.49 -5.07 19.06
N GLY A 179 2.30 -6.39 18.92
CA GLY A 179 1.28 -7.15 19.64
C GLY A 179 1.48 -7.10 21.16
N LYS A 180 2.69 -7.35 21.65
CA LYS A 180 3.02 -7.26 23.10
C LYS A 180 2.81 -5.85 23.64
N THR A 181 3.14 -4.82 22.87
CA THR A 181 2.88 -3.44 23.26
C THR A 181 1.39 -3.15 23.34
N ILE A 182 0.56 -3.77 22.49
CA ILE A 182 -0.90 -3.65 22.56
C ILE A 182 -1.43 -4.29 23.84
N SER A 183 -1.00 -5.51 24.17
CA SER A 183 -1.45 -6.22 25.39
C SER A 183 -1.05 -5.48 26.67
N SER A 184 0.05 -4.72 26.65
CA SER A 184 0.44 -3.86 27.79
C SER A 184 -0.37 -2.55 27.90
N HIS A 185 -1.24 -2.28 26.92
CA HIS A 185 -2.09 -1.08 26.83
C HIS A 185 -3.56 -1.48 26.64
N PRO A 186 -4.29 -1.79 27.73
CA PRO A 186 -5.68 -2.25 27.64
C PRO A 186 -6.60 -1.32 26.84
N GLU A 187 -6.34 -0.02 26.86
CA GLU A 187 -7.08 0.99 26.11
C GLU A 187 -6.90 0.88 24.59
N ILE A 188 -5.85 0.23 24.11
CA ILE A 188 -5.64 -0.05 22.68
C ILE A 188 -6.28 -1.37 22.32
N PHE A 189 -6.10 -2.39 23.15
CA PHE A 189 -6.71 -3.71 22.96
C PHE A 189 -8.21 -3.62 23.08
N PHE A 190 -8.70 -2.96 24.12
CA PHE A 190 -10.12 -2.78 24.40
C PHE A 190 -10.61 -1.39 23.97
N ILE A 191 -10.86 -1.21 22.70
CA ILE A 191 -11.63 -0.05 22.23
C ILE A 191 -13.09 -0.34 22.53
N GLN A 192 -13.70 0.48 23.41
CA GLN A 192 -15.10 0.32 23.78
C GLN A 192 -16.01 0.36 22.53
N PRO A 193 -16.99 -0.54 22.45
CA PRO A 193 -17.95 -0.51 21.37
C PRO A 193 -18.74 0.81 21.41
N SER A 194 -19.15 1.30 20.26
CA SER A 194 -19.96 2.52 20.13
C SER A 194 -21.38 2.40 20.70
N GLY A 195 -21.76 1.21 21.16
CA GLY A 195 -23.06 0.91 21.77
C GLY A 195 -23.17 -0.56 22.17
N ASP A 196 -24.17 -0.86 23.01
CA ASP A 196 -24.53 -2.22 23.37
C ASP A 196 -25.59 -2.75 22.39
N SER A 197 -25.28 -3.83 21.67
CA SER A 197 -26.21 -4.46 20.74
C SER A 197 -27.32 -5.22 21.45
N LYS A 198 -27.17 -5.49 22.76
CA LYS A 198 -28.01 -6.36 23.58
C LYS A 198 -28.15 -7.80 23.05
N LYS A 199 -27.26 -8.20 22.15
CA LYS A 199 -27.27 -9.53 21.53
C LYS A 199 -26.25 -10.42 22.21
N TRP A 200 -26.66 -11.63 22.53
CA TRP A 200 -25.84 -12.66 23.11
C TRP A 200 -25.43 -13.64 22.01
N ILE A 201 -24.13 -13.87 21.84
CA ILE A 201 -23.56 -14.77 20.86
C ILE A 201 -22.80 -15.87 21.60
N ALA A 202 -23.19 -17.13 21.36
CA ALA A 202 -22.46 -18.27 21.87
C ALA A 202 -21.44 -18.75 20.84
N LEU A 203 -20.22 -19.00 21.28
CA LEU A 203 -19.17 -19.69 20.53
C LEU A 203 -18.99 -21.07 21.15
N GLN A 204 -19.34 -22.13 20.42
CA GLN A 204 -19.53 -23.46 20.99
C GLN A 204 -18.26 -24.12 21.52
N ARG A 205 -17.10 -23.71 21.01
CA ARG A 205 -15.79 -24.25 21.42
C ARG A 205 -14.73 -23.16 21.39
N PRO A 206 -13.65 -23.28 22.18
CA PRO A 206 -12.54 -22.32 22.16
C PRO A 206 -11.53 -22.61 21.02
N THR A 207 -12.02 -22.75 19.76
CA THR A 207 -11.13 -22.81 18.60
C THR A 207 -10.46 -21.47 18.35
N LEU A 208 -9.31 -21.41 17.66
CA LEU A 208 -8.67 -20.13 17.35
C LEU A 208 -9.55 -19.23 16.48
N ALA A 209 -10.38 -19.82 15.60
CA ALA A 209 -11.38 -19.09 14.83
C ALA A 209 -12.42 -18.43 15.75
N ASN A 210 -12.96 -19.18 16.71
CA ASN A 210 -13.92 -18.65 17.68
C ASN A 210 -13.29 -17.60 18.59
N LEU A 211 -12.08 -17.82 19.09
CA LEU A 211 -11.36 -16.84 19.92
C LEU A 211 -11.03 -15.55 19.17
N THR A 212 -10.68 -15.67 17.89
CA THR A 212 -10.52 -14.50 17.03
C THR A 212 -11.84 -13.78 16.81
N ALA A 213 -12.90 -14.50 16.48
CA ALA A 213 -14.22 -13.93 16.30
C ALA A 213 -14.75 -13.27 17.59
N ALA A 214 -14.48 -13.85 18.77
CA ALA A 214 -14.87 -13.29 20.06
C ALA A 214 -14.41 -11.84 20.23
N TYR A 215 -13.16 -11.56 19.89
CA TYR A 215 -12.59 -10.20 19.94
C TYR A 215 -13.42 -9.22 19.10
N TYR A 216 -13.69 -9.55 17.85
CA TYR A 216 -14.41 -8.64 16.95
C TYR A 216 -15.89 -8.51 17.32
N LEU A 217 -16.54 -9.64 17.66
CA LEU A 217 -17.94 -9.62 18.08
C LEU A 217 -18.13 -8.78 19.34
N ARG A 218 -17.20 -8.89 20.28
CA ARG A 218 -17.24 -8.05 21.50
C ARG A 218 -17.04 -6.57 21.18
N ARG A 219 -16.13 -6.24 20.28
CA ARG A 219 -15.92 -4.85 19.82
C ARG A 219 -17.13 -4.27 19.08
N MET A 220 -17.94 -5.11 18.44
CA MET A 220 -19.21 -4.69 17.83
C MET A 220 -20.34 -4.48 18.85
N GLY A 221 -20.06 -4.61 20.15
CA GLY A 221 -21.02 -4.40 21.21
C GLY A 221 -21.88 -5.63 21.55
N ASN A 222 -21.55 -6.81 21.06
CA ASN A 222 -22.27 -8.02 21.42
C ASN A 222 -21.75 -8.56 22.76
N HIS A 223 -22.64 -9.26 23.49
CA HIS A 223 -22.26 -10.11 24.61
C HIS A 223 -21.80 -11.45 24.06
N VAL A 224 -20.61 -11.90 24.42
CA VAL A 224 -19.99 -13.10 23.84
C VAL A 224 -19.69 -14.10 24.95
N VAL A 225 -20.13 -15.33 24.74
CA VAL A 225 -19.84 -16.47 25.62
C VAL A 225 -19.11 -17.54 24.82
N VAL A 226 -17.95 -17.96 25.30
CA VAL A 226 -17.20 -19.11 24.77
C VAL A 226 -17.54 -20.31 25.65
N CYS A 227 -18.23 -21.28 25.08
CA CYS A 227 -18.63 -22.53 25.77
C CYS A 227 -17.51 -23.56 25.72
N GLN A 228 -17.59 -24.56 26.59
CA GLN A 228 -16.59 -25.64 26.68
C GLN A 228 -15.17 -25.08 26.80
N SER A 229 -15.01 -24.03 27.58
CA SER A 229 -13.71 -23.39 27.81
C SER A 229 -12.73 -24.36 28.43
N VAL A 230 -11.53 -24.39 27.89
CA VAL A 230 -10.41 -25.21 28.37
C VAL A 230 -9.14 -24.35 28.45
N PRO A 231 -8.12 -24.74 29.22
CA PRO A 231 -6.85 -24.04 29.25
C PRO A 231 -6.20 -23.88 27.86
N ALA A 232 -5.45 -22.81 27.66
CA ALA A 232 -4.80 -22.49 26.39
C ALA A 232 -3.97 -23.65 25.81
N GLY A 233 -3.30 -24.43 26.66
CA GLY A 233 -2.54 -25.61 26.24
C GLY A 233 -3.41 -26.68 25.59
N GLU A 234 -4.63 -26.89 26.08
CA GLU A 234 -5.57 -27.86 25.52
C GLU A 234 -6.16 -27.38 24.18
N VAL A 235 -6.36 -26.06 24.03
CA VAL A 235 -6.77 -25.45 22.74
C VAL A 235 -5.72 -25.73 21.67
N LEU A 236 -4.45 -25.67 22.00
CA LEU A 236 -3.33 -25.78 21.06
C LEU A 236 -2.81 -27.20 20.87
N ALA A 237 -3.02 -28.09 21.82
CA ALA A 237 -2.50 -29.46 21.78
C ALA A 237 -2.81 -30.22 20.46
N PRO A 238 -4.01 -30.08 19.86
CA PRO A 238 -4.32 -30.76 18.60
C PRO A 238 -3.42 -30.37 17.42
N TYR A 239 -2.74 -29.21 17.47
CA TYR A 239 -1.94 -28.66 16.37
C TYR A 239 -0.43 -28.99 16.47
N GLY A 240 -0.04 -29.81 17.46
CA GLY A 240 1.31 -30.32 17.63
C GLY A 240 2.20 -29.47 18.55
N GLU A 241 3.43 -29.93 18.79
CA GLU A 241 4.35 -29.36 19.78
C GLU A 241 4.66 -27.88 19.57
N ARG A 242 4.83 -27.48 18.30
CA ARG A 242 5.08 -26.08 17.94
C ARG A 242 3.93 -25.16 18.38
N ALA A 243 2.70 -25.60 18.22
CA ALA A 243 1.53 -24.86 18.66
C ALA A 243 1.44 -24.86 20.19
N ALA A 244 1.70 -26.01 20.83
CA ALA A 244 1.67 -26.13 22.28
C ALA A 244 2.64 -25.17 22.98
N SER A 245 3.76 -24.82 22.36
CA SER A 245 4.70 -23.84 22.91
C SER A 245 4.12 -22.40 23.03
N LEU A 246 3.00 -22.13 22.37
CA LEU A 246 2.29 -20.84 22.43
C LEU A 246 1.25 -20.76 23.54
N ALA A 247 1.16 -21.77 24.42
CA ALA A 247 0.14 -21.81 25.48
C ALA A 247 0.21 -20.58 26.43
N GLY A 248 1.40 -20.13 26.79
CA GLY A 248 1.57 -18.91 27.60
C GLY A 248 1.00 -17.67 26.90
N PRO A 249 1.52 -17.30 25.71
CA PRO A 249 1.00 -16.16 24.96
C PRO A 249 -0.50 -16.25 24.62
N LEU A 250 -1.04 -17.45 24.38
CA LEU A 250 -2.48 -17.62 24.18
C LEU A 250 -3.24 -17.40 25.49
N GLY A 251 -2.69 -17.83 26.62
CA GLY A 251 -3.28 -17.57 27.93
C GLY A 251 -3.43 -16.08 28.21
N GLU A 252 -2.38 -15.28 27.94
CA GLU A 252 -2.44 -13.82 28.05
C GLU A 252 -3.54 -13.23 27.15
N TYR A 253 -3.70 -13.74 25.92
CA TYR A 253 -4.77 -13.30 25.03
C TYR A 253 -6.17 -13.66 25.55
N LEU A 254 -6.35 -14.82 26.19
CA LEU A 254 -7.61 -15.20 26.83
C LEU A 254 -7.94 -14.27 28.02
N ASP A 255 -6.93 -13.90 28.81
CA ASP A 255 -7.09 -12.93 29.89
C ASP A 255 -7.51 -11.55 29.33
N ASP A 256 -6.90 -11.11 28.26
CA ASP A 256 -7.28 -9.86 27.56
C ASP A 256 -8.73 -9.92 27.06
N LEU A 257 -9.17 -11.03 26.48
CA LEU A 257 -10.57 -11.23 26.07
C LEU A 257 -11.54 -11.21 27.27
N SER A 258 -11.13 -11.84 28.38
CA SER A 258 -11.93 -11.82 29.63
C SER A 258 -12.06 -10.40 30.16
N TYR A 259 -10.98 -9.63 30.15
CA TYR A 259 -10.99 -8.21 30.53
C TYR A 259 -11.92 -7.38 29.62
N MET A 260 -12.03 -7.70 28.33
CA MET A 260 -12.99 -7.10 27.41
C MET A 260 -14.45 -7.45 27.74
N GLY A 261 -14.70 -8.41 28.61
CA GLY A 261 -16.01 -8.91 28.96
C GLY A 261 -16.51 -10.05 28.06
N VAL A 262 -15.60 -10.83 27.46
CA VAL A 262 -15.91 -12.15 26.91
C VAL A 262 -16.03 -13.12 28.08
N LEU A 263 -17.13 -13.85 28.15
CA LEU A 263 -17.35 -14.85 29.19
C LEU A 263 -16.83 -16.22 28.72
N PHE A 264 -16.13 -16.92 29.59
CA PHE A 264 -15.62 -18.26 29.35
C PHE A 264 -16.32 -19.23 30.29
N GLU A 265 -17.06 -20.17 29.73
CA GLU A 265 -17.87 -21.15 30.46
C GLU A 265 -17.41 -22.57 30.13
N GLU A 266 -17.23 -23.41 31.15
CA GLU A 266 -16.85 -24.82 30.97
C GLU A 266 -18.00 -25.68 30.45
N ASN A 267 -19.22 -25.20 30.62
CA ASN A 267 -20.44 -25.91 30.27
C ASN A 267 -20.68 -25.92 28.75
N SER A 268 -21.48 -26.90 28.29
CA SER A 268 -21.91 -27.00 26.90
C SER A 268 -22.91 -25.89 26.51
N LEU A 269 -23.11 -25.70 25.20
CA LEU A 269 -24.11 -24.75 24.71
C LEU A 269 -25.52 -25.09 25.22
N GLU A 270 -25.85 -26.39 25.25
CA GLU A 270 -27.15 -26.88 25.68
C GLU A 270 -27.43 -26.55 27.15
N ASP A 271 -26.44 -26.69 28.00
CA ASP A 271 -26.54 -26.35 29.43
C ASP A 271 -26.71 -24.84 29.63
N LEU A 272 -26.02 -24.04 28.84
CA LEU A 272 -26.02 -22.58 28.94
C LEU A 272 -27.25 -21.90 28.33
N GLN A 273 -27.98 -22.59 27.46
CA GLN A 273 -29.25 -22.07 26.89
C GLN A 273 -30.33 -21.77 27.93
N GLN A 274 -30.24 -22.38 29.11
CA GLN A 274 -31.17 -22.10 30.22
C GLN A 274 -30.80 -20.79 30.95
N ALA A 275 -29.50 -20.45 30.98
CA ALA A 275 -28.98 -19.26 31.67
C ALA A 275 -28.94 -18.04 30.76
N TYR A 276 -28.66 -18.23 29.47
CA TYR A 276 -28.48 -17.18 28.49
C TYR A 276 -29.45 -17.32 27.32
N SER A 277 -30.10 -16.22 26.96
CA SER A 277 -30.95 -16.15 25.77
C SER A 277 -30.09 -15.82 24.53
N PHE A 278 -29.42 -16.81 23.97
CA PHE A 278 -28.57 -16.62 22.81
C PHE A 278 -29.34 -16.23 21.55
N HIS A 279 -28.92 -15.17 20.89
CA HIS A 279 -29.43 -14.73 19.59
C HIS A 279 -28.86 -15.60 18.46
N GLN A 280 -27.63 -16.04 18.63
CA GLN A 280 -26.97 -16.93 17.70
C GLN A 280 -25.91 -17.78 18.40
N ALA A 281 -25.75 -19.01 17.91
CA ALA A 281 -24.67 -19.91 18.30
C ALA A 281 -23.80 -20.23 17.08
N LEU A 282 -22.49 -20.13 17.25
CA LEU A 282 -21.50 -20.35 16.20
C LEU A 282 -20.55 -21.47 16.59
N CYS A 283 -20.22 -22.31 15.62
CA CYS A 283 -19.14 -23.27 15.71
C CYS A 283 -18.19 -23.04 14.54
N LEU A 284 -17.21 -22.16 14.73
CA LEU A 284 -16.27 -21.81 13.68
C LEU A 284 -15.09 -22.78 13.72
N GLU A 285 -14.97 -23.55 12.67
CA GLU A 285 -13.89 -24.50 12.47
C GLU A 285 -13.69 -24.64 10.95
N ARG A 286 -12.51 -24.25 10.47
CA ARG A 286 -12.24 -24.21 9.03
C ARG A 286 -11.90 -25.57 8.45
N SER A 287 -11.13 -26.36 9.17
CA SER A 287 -10.56 -27.61 8.68
C SER A 287 -10.54 -28.68 9.75
N PRO A 288 -10.80 -29.95 9.40
CA PRO A 288 -10.59 -31.09 10.30
C PRO A 288 -9.09 -31.38 10.50
N GLN A 289 -8.21 -30.85 9.65
CA GLN A 289 -6.77 -31.03 9.80
C GLN A 289 -6.27 -30.26 11.03
N ARG A 290 -5.33 -30.87 11.75
CA ARG A 290 -4.76 -30.34 12.99
C ARG A 290 -3.25 -30.26 12.87
N ASP A 291 -2.78 -29.33 12.05
CA ASP A 291 -1.38 -29.00 11.89
C ASP A 291 -1.14 -27.49 12.06
N TRP A 292 0.12 -27.10 12.06
CA TRP A 292 0.53 -25.70 12.23
C TRP A 292 -0.11 -24.75 11.21
N ASP A 293 -0.21 -25.16 9.96
CA ASP A 293 -0.71 -24.28 8.89
C ASP A 293 -2.24 -24.15 8.95
N SER A 294 -2.94 -25.23 9.29
CA SER A 294 -4.38 -25.17 9.53
C SER A 294 -4.73 -24.33 10.76
N MET A 295 -3.92 -24.40 11.82
CA MET A 295 -4.06 -23.53 12.99
C MET A 295 -3.99 -22.04 12.60
N LEU A 296 -2.96 -21.65 11.85
CA LEU A 296 -2.82 -20.27 11.41
C LEU A 296 -3.95 -19.81 10.50
N ALA A 297 -4.52 -20.72 9.71
CA ALA A 297 -5.63 -20.42 8.79
C ALA A 297 -6.98 -20.23 9.50
N GLU A 298 -7.12 -20.66 10.74
CA GLU A 298 -8.34 -20.39 11.54
C GLU A 298 -8.48 -18.92 11.92
N ILE A 299 -7.38 -18.20 12.08
CA ILE A 299 -7.40 -16.78 12.49
C ILE A 299 -8.15 -15.90 11.46
N PRO A 300 -7.73 -15.84 10.18
CA PRO A 300 -8.45 -15.03 9.19
C PRO A 300 -9.88 -15.53 8.96
N PHE A 301 -10.13 -16.81 9.12
CA PHE A 301 -11.49 -17.36 9.04
C PHE A 301 -12.38 -16.79 10.16
N GLY A 302 -11.89 -16.71 11.38
CA GLY A 302 -12.62 -16.07 12.50
C GLY A 302 -12.91 -14.59 12.25
N VAL A 303 -11.97 -13.85 11.65
CA VAL A 303 -12.18 -12.45 11.25
C VAL A 303 -13.28 -12.35 10.21
N GLU A 304 -13.26 -13.20 9.17
CA GLU A 304 -14.23 -13.19 8.08
C GLU A 304 -15.65 -13.50 8.58
N GLU A 305 -15.81 -14.51 9.42
CA GLU A 305 -17.11 -14.88 9.98
C GLU A 305 -17.66 -13.76 10.90
N ALA A 306 -16.83 -13.15 11.73
CA ALA A 306 -17.24 -12.01 12.55
C ALA A 306 -17.73 -10.83 11.67
N ARG A 307 -17.09 -10.58 10.53
CA ARG A 307 -17.53 -9.55 9.58
C ARG A 307 -18.89 -9.83 8.95
N LYS A 308 -19.13 -11.06 8.55
CA LYS A 308 -20.44 -11.47 8.00
C LYS A 308 -21.56 -11.18 9.00
N LEU A 309 -21.31 -11.46 10.27
CA LEU A 309 -22.27 -11.15 11.34
C LEU A 309 -22.46 -9.65 11.55
N ASN A 310 -21.39 -8.86 11.45
CA ASN A 310 -21.51 -7.40 11.55
C ASN A 310 -22.44 -6.85 10.47
N LEU A 311 -22.30 -7.28 9.24
CA LEU A 311 -23.18 -6.89 8.14
C LEU A 311 -24.62 -7.32 8.38
N SER A 312 -24.83 -8.54 8.88
CA SER A 312 -26.15 -9.06 9.21
C SER A 312 -26.87 -8.26 10.27
N TYR A 313 -26.15 -7.67 11.21
CA TYR A 313 -26.72 -6.85 12.28
C TYR A 313 -26.80 -5.35 11.97
N GLY A 314 -26.31 -4.93 10.80
CA GLY A 314 -26.33 -3.51 10.40
C GLY A 314 -25.44 -2.61 11.25
N LEU A 315 -24.47 -3.16 11.97
CA LEU A 315 -23.52 -2.41 12.76
C LEU A 315 -22.47 -1.76 11.84
N LYS A 316 -22.03 -0.55 12.17
CA LYS A 316 -20.90 0.08 11.45
C LYS A 316 -19.65 -0.78 11.59
N SER A 317 -19.05 -1.12 10.46
CA SER A 317 -17.86 -1.95 10.43
C SER A 317 -16.64 -1.13 10.83
N PHE A 318 -16.07 -1.42 12.01
CA PHE A 318 -14.72 -0.96 12.35
C PHE A 318 -13.64 -1.84 11.70
N LEU A 319 -14.07 -2.93 11.05
CA LEU A 319 -13.23 -3.85 10.30
C LEU A 319 -12.98 -3.36 8.86
N GLU A 320 -13.63 -2.28 8.43
CA GLU A 320 -13.28 -1.65 7.18
C GLU A 320 -11.83 -1.18 7.26
N PRO A 321 -10.98 -1.60 6.33
CA PRO A 321 -9.63 -1.07 6.29
C PRO A 321 -9.74 0.43 6.07
N GLY A 322 -9.34 1.18 7.08
CA GLY A 322 -9.18 2.61 6.94
C GLY A 322 -7.88 2.84 6.21
N GLY A 323 -7.96 3.61 5.16
CA GLY A 323 -6.89 4.48 4.81
C GLY A 323 -5.77 4.00 3.94
N ASP A 324 -5.32 4.93 3.38
CA ASP A 324 -4.29 5.14 2.43
C ASP A 324 -2.93 4.91 3.05
N PHE A 325 -2.37 3.73 2.86
CA PHE A 325 -1.09 3.36 3.41
C PHE A 325 0.00 3.42 2.36
N CYS A 326 0.33 4.53 1.80
CA CYS A 326 1.49 4.51 0.91
C CYS A 326 2.03 5.90 0.62
N THR A 327 2.95 6.33 1.43
CA THR A 327 3.96 7.28 1.00
C THR A 327 5.16 6.51 0.47
N PHE A 328 5.61 6.87 -0.74
CA PHE A 328 6.78 6.26 -1.37
C PHE A 328 7.97 7.20 -1.23
N ASP A 329 8.53 7.25 -0.04
CA ASP A 329 9.86 7.80 0.12
C ASP A 329 10.84 6.64 0.30
N ARG A 330 11.73 6.44 -0.66
CA ARG A 330 12.64 5.30 -0.71
C ARG A 330 14.07 5.64 -0.99
N GLU A 331 14.42 6.81 -0.70
CA GLU A 331 15.80 7.15 -0.57
C GLU A 331 16.31 6.60 0.76
N GLY A 332 16.67 5.35 0.77
CA GLY A 332 17.24 4.73 1.95
C GLY A 332 18.50 3.98 1.58
N ALA A 333 19.63 4.36 2.15
CA ALA A 333 20.78 3.48 2.25
C ALA A 333 20.31 2.12 2.79
N VAL A 334 20.90 1.02 2.34
CA VAL A 334 20.64 -0.31 2.90
C VAL A 334 21.09 -0.28 4.36
N LEU A 335 20.15 -0.05 5.26
CA LEU A 335 20.44 -0.08 6.69
C LEU A 335 20.65 -1.53 7.13
N PRO A 336 21.68 -1.83 7.93
CA PRO A 336 21.84 -3.15 8.54
C PRO A 336 20.67 -3.45 9.47
N SER A 337 20.36 -4.74 9.69
CA SER A 337 19.32 -5.12 10.64
C SER A 337 19.63 -4.56 12.02
N ALA A 338 18.61 -3.97 12.64
CA ALA A 338 18.69 -3.50 14.03
C ALA A 338 18.49 -4.63 15.03
N LEU A 339 18.09 -5.82 14.56
CA LEU A 339 17.79 -7.00 15.37
C LEU A 339 18.87 -8.05 15.12
N GLY A 340 19.78 -8.19 16.07
CA GLY A 340 20.81 -9.24 16.06
C GLY A 340 20.21 -10.65 16.08
N GLU A 341 20.96 -11.63 15.55
CA GLU A 341 20.62 -13.04 15.72
C GLU A 341 20.61 -13.38 17.23
N GLY A 342 19.54 -14.02 17.69
CA GLY A 342 19.42 -14.46 19.10
C GLY A 342 18.81 -13.44 20.08
N GLN A 343 18.49 -12.22 19.68
CA GLN A 343 17.73 -11.32 20.57
C GLN A 343 16.25 -11.72 20.60
N GLU A 344 15.76 -12.17 21.75
CA GLU A 344 14.35 -12.58 21.92
C GLU A 344 13.38 -11.40 21.98
N THR A 345 13.83 -10.24 22.42
CA THR A 345 12.99 -9.04 22.61
C THR A 345 13.34 -7.93 21.62
N CYS A 346 12.32 -7.35 21.02
CA CYS A 346 12.45 -6.18 20.17
C CYS A 346 12.11 -4.92 20.96
N SER A 347 13.03 -3.95 21.04
CA SER A 347 12.72 -2.63 21.61
C SER A 347 11.99 -1.76 20.59
N GLN A 348 11.30 -0.72 21.06
CA GLN A 348 10.65 0.25 20.18
C GLN A 348 11.63 0.84 19.15
N GLN A 349 12.81 1.25 19.58
CA GLN A 349 13.82 1.83 18.68
C GLN A 349 14.29 0.82 17.63
N ALA A 350 14.45 -0.45 18.01
CA ALA A 350 14.81 -1.51 17.09
C ALA A 350 13.68 -1.80 16.08
N ALA A 351 12.42 -1.80 16.53
CA ALA A 351 11.26 -1.97 15.69
C ALA A 351 11.13 -0.84 14.64
N LEU A 352 11.31 0.41 15.05
CA LEU A 352 11.26 1.57 14.16
C LEU A 352 12.40 1.54 13.13
N ARG A 353 13.61 1.18 13.55
CA ARG A 353 14.75 0.99 12.64
C ARG A 353 14.50 -0.14 11.66
N GLU A 354 13.97 -1.27 12.13
CA GLU A 354 13.68 -2.41 11.28
C GLU A 354 12.56 -2.08 10.27
N ALA A 355 11.54 -1.34 10.70
CA ALA A 355 10.48 -0.83 9.82
C ALA A 355 11.04 0.06 8.70
N SER A 356 12.04 0.89 9.01
CA SER A 356 12.71 1.76 8.02
C SER A 356 13.46 0.98 6.92
N ARG A 357 13.77 -0.28 7.15
CA ARG A 357 14.39 -1.17 6.16
C ARG A 357 13.40 -1.72 5.13
N CYS A 358 12.10 -1.57 5.36
CA CYS A 358 11.08 -2.06 4.45
C CYS A 358 11.08 -1.23 3.16
N TRP A 359 11.11 -1.92 2.03
CA TRP A 359 11.00 -1.29 0.71
C TRP A 359 9.56 -1.01 0.27
N ASN A 360 8.59 -1.38 1.09
CA ASN A 360 7.18 -1.25 0.76
C ASN A 360 6.87 -1.78 -0.66
N CYS A 361 7.25 -3.01 -0.95
CA CYS A 361 7.18 -3.61 -2.28
C CYS A 361 5.75 -3.99 -2.69
N SER A 362 4.80 -3.12 -2.45
CA SER A 362 3.42 -3.28 -2.88
C SER A 362 3.25 -2.87 -4.34
N CYS A 363 2.40 -3.55 -5.05
CA CYS A 363 1.95 -3.15 -6.37
C CYS A 363 0.54 -2.55 -6.24
N PHE A 364 0.39 -1.29 -6.60
CA PHE A 364 -0.88 -0.57 -6.49
C PHE A 364 -1.25 0.00 -7.84
N GLY A 365 -2.02 -0.62 -8.60
CA GLY A 365 -2.67 -0.08 -9.80
C GLY A 365 -1.88 0.79 -10.77
N ALA A 366 -2.49 1.06 -11.87
CA ALA A 366 -1.88 1.67 -13.03
C ALA A 366 -1.87 3.22 -13.05
N ALA A 367 -1.73 3.87 -11.92
CA ALA A 367 -1.50 5.33 -11.95
C ALA A 367 -0.13 5.72 -12.56
N ALA A 368 0.63 4.73 -13.01
CA ALA A 368 2.01 4.88 -13.42
C ALA A 368 2.18 4.99 -14.95
N GLY A 369 1.29 5.71 -15.63
CA GLY A 369 1.53 6.11 -17.01
C GLY A 369 2.59 7.21 -17.12
N SER A 370 3.21 7.31 -18.29
CA SER A 370 4.19 8.37 -18.59
C SER A 370 3.61 9.76 -18.37
N ALA A 371 2.31 9.95 -18.66
CA ALA A 371 1.61 11.21 -18.45
C ALA A 371 1.61 11.63 -16.98
N SER A 372 1.38 10.69 -16.04
CA SER A 372 1.45 10.97 -14.60
C SER A 372 2.86 11.38 -14.16
N ALA A 373 3.89 10.71 -14.70
CA ALA A 373 5.28 11.08 -14.44
C ALA A 373 5.62 12.49 -14.97
N ALA A 374 5.12 12.84 -16.16
CA ALA A 374 5.31 14.17 -16.74
C ALA A 374 4.63 15.27 -15.91
N LEU A 375 3.40 15.02 -15.44
CA LEU A 375 2.69 15.97 -14.57
C LEU A 375 3.44 16.20 -13.25
N LEU A 376 3.99 15.14 -12.64
CA LEU A 376 4.79 15.25 -11.43
C LEU A 376 6.11 15.98 -11.71
N MET A 377 6.82 15.64 -12.77
CA MET A 377 8.09 16.26 -13.16
C MET A 377 7.93 17.74 -13.46
N LEU A 378 6.83 18.14 -14.11
CA LEU A 378 6.50 19.54 -14.41
C LEU A 378 5.96 20.31 -13.19
N GLU A 379 5.80 19.66 -12.03
CA GLU A 379 5.25 20.27 -10.81
C GLU A 379 3.85 20.89 -11.02
N THR A 380 3.04 20.21 -11.81
CA THR A 380 1.68 20.65 -12.17
C THR A 380 0.81 20.90 -10.95
N VAL A 381 -0.04 21.91 -11.02
CA VAL A 381 -1.06 22.20 -10.02
C VAL A 381 -2.42 21.74 -10.52
N ILE A 382 -3.09 20.92 -9.72
CA ILE A 382 -4.43 20.39 -9.97
C ILE A 382 -5.43 21.33 -9.29
N GLN A 383 -6.25 22.02 -10.07
CA GLN A 383 -7.28 22.90 -9.56
C GLN A 383 -8.63 22.21 -9.61
N THR A 384 -9.27 22.09 -8.47
CA THR A 384 -10.61 21.51 -8.34
C THR A 384 -11.62 22.61 -7.98
N SER A 385 -12.90 22.22 -7.93
CA SER A 385 -13.97 23.10 -7.45
C SER A 385 -13.84 23.49 -5.96
N GLN A 386 -12.99 22.80 -5.21
CA GLN A 386 -12.87 22.98 -3.75
C GLN A 386 -11.49 23.44 -3.30
N ARG A 387 -10.41 23.05 -4.02
CA ARG A 387 -9.02 23.28 -3.60
C ARG A 387 -8.03 23.23 -4.75
N ARG A 388 -6.79 23.61 -4.43
CA ARG A 388 -5.62 23.43 -5.30
C ARG A 388 -4.70 22.39 -4.67
N LEU A 389 -4.23 21.43 -5.48
CA LEU A 389 -3.32 20.36 -5.09
C LEU A 389 -2.08 20.40 -5.99
N ARG A 390 -0.90 20.27 -5.43
CA ARG A 390 0.30 20.04 -6.24
C ARG A 390 0.34 18.59 -6.70
N ALA A 391 0.87 18.33 -7.89
CA ALA A 391 1.05 16.97 -8.40
C ALA A 391 1.84 16.08 -7.42
N GLN A 392 2.83 16.64 -6.72
CA GLN A 392 3.58 15.93 -5.69
C GLN A 392 2.69 15.44 -4.55
N ASP A 393 1.79 16.28 -4.05
CA ASP A 393 0.88 15.92 -2.96
C ASP A 393 -0.16 14.90 -3.45
N TYR A 394 -0.64 15.06 -4.69
CA TYR A 394 -1.59 14.16 -5.32
C TYR A 394 -1.02 12.75 -5.54
N PHE A 395 0.21 12.64 -6.07
CA PHE A 395 0.89 11.37 -6.30
C PHE A 395 1.65 10.83 -5.09
N SER A 396 1.55 11.46 -3.92
CA SER A 396 2.18 10.96 -2.69
C SER A 396 1.52 9.68 -2.16
N GLN A 397 0.29 9.40 -2.57
CA GLN A 397 -0.47 8.24 -2.13
C GLN A 397 -0.54 7.17 -3.24
N ALA A 398 -0.71 5.91 -2.83
CA ALA A 398 -0.78 4.77 -3.75
C ALA A 398 -1.98 4.81 -4.70
N GLU A 399 -3.06 5.42 -4.27
CA GLU A 399 -4.30 5.57 -5.03
C GLU A 399 -4.66 7.05 -5.18
N PRO A 400 -3.89 7.82 -5.99
CA PRO A 400 -4.06 9.27 -6.10
C PRO A 400 -5.48 9.70 -6.45
N TRP A 401 -6.18 8.92 -7.28
CA TRP A 401 -7.57 9.19 -7.69
C TRP A 401 -8.56 9.24 -6.53
N ARG A 402 -8.27 8.59 -5.38
CA ARG A 402 -9.11 8.65 -4.19
C ARG A 402 -9.01 9.99 -3.46
N GLN A 403 -8.00 10.78 -3.74
CA GLN A 403 -7.88 12.11 -3.16
C GLN A 403 -8.95 13.07 -3.69
N LEU A 404 -9.46 12.83 -4.92
CA LEU A 404 -10.53 13.62 -5.48
C LEU A 404 -11.87 13.04 -5.02
N LYS A 405 -12.60 13.80 -4.19
CA LYS A 405 -13.92 13.40 -3.72
C LYS A 405 -14.90 13.28 -4.91
N PRO A 406 -15.92 12.41 -4.82
CA PRO A 406 -16.90 12.24 -5.90
C PRO A 406 -17.58 13.54 -6.32
N GLU A 407 -17.85 14.44 -5.35
CA GLU A 407 -18.47 15.74 -5.56
C GLU A 407 -17.49 16.85 -5.95
N GLU A 408 -16.21 16.57 -5.95
CA GLU A 408 -15.14 17.52 -6.28
C GLU A 408 -14.83 17.48 -7.77
N ALA A 409 -15.30 18.44 -8.54
CA ALA A 409 -15.04 18.51 -9.96
C ALA A 409 -13.65 19.07 -10.27
N LEU A 410 -12.95 18.48 -11.24
CA LEU A 410 -11.71 19.06 -11.78
C LEU A 410 -12.06 20.29 -12.62
N ALA A 411 -11.47 21.43 -12.28
CA ALA A 411 -11.59 22.64 -13.08
C ALA A 411 -10.55 22.66 -14.20
N CYS A 412 -9.27 22.54 -13.84
CA CYS A 412 -8.16 22.52 -14.80
C CYS A 412 -6.88 21.96 -14.17
N LEU A 413 -5.90 21.71 -15.02
CA LEU A 413 -4.49 21.56 -14.65
C LEU A 413 -3.75 22.83 -15.05
N GLU A 414 -2.93 23.36 -14.13
CA GLU A 414 -1.96 24.41 -14.45
C GLU A 414 -0.59 23.74 -14.60
N VAL A 415 -0.14 23.63 -15.84
CA VAL A 415 1.13 22.99 -16.20
C VAL A 415 2.16 24.09 -16.40
N PRO A 416 3.22 24.19 -15.56
CA PRO A 416 4.29 25.14 -15.76
C PRO A 416 4.93 25.00 -17.14
N MET A 417 5.22 26.10 -17.79
CA MET A 417 5.94 26.11 -19.06
C MET A 417 7.39 25.66 -18.81
N SER A 418 7.89 24.80 -19.67
CA SER A 418 9.25 24.26 -19.52
C SER A 418 10.34 25.24 -19.99
N GLY A 419 9.97 26.32 -20.69
CA GLY A 419 10.89 27.38 -21.08
C GLY A 419 12.21 26.86 -21.67
N ASP A 420 13.32 27.24 -21.04
CA ASP A 420 14.68 26.87 -21.46
C ASP A 420 15.13 25.48 -20.97
N PHE A 421 14.21 24.68 -20.43
CA PHE A 421 14.54 23.32 -20.00
C PHE A 421 14.72 22.39 -21.19
N CYS A 422 15.82 21.65 -21.20
CA CYS A 422 15.90 20.43 -21.97
C CYS A 422 15.02 19.37 -21.31
N SER A 423 13.84 19.15 -21.84
CA SER A 423 12.87 18.21 -21.26
C SER A 423 12.40 17.18 -22.28
N GLY A 424 12.00 16.00 -21.79
CA GLY A 424 11.49 14.94 -22.63
C GLY A 424 10.96 13.75 -21.83
N CYS A 425 10.45 12.77 -22.56
CA CYS A 425 10.00 11.50 -22.02
C CYS A 425 10.63 10.36 -22.83
N LEU A 426 11.42 9.53 -22.16
CA LEU A 426 12.02 8.32 -22.71
C LEU A 426 11.26 7.09 -22.21
N ARG A 427 11.23 6.03 -23.03
CA ARG A 427 10.58 4.78 -22.66
C ARG A 427 11.38 3.58 -23.11
N GLN A 428 11.43 2.56 -22.24
CA GLN A 428 11.97 1.25 -22.55
C GLN A 428 11.06 0.18 -21.95
N GLY A 429 10.36 -0.56 -22.80
CA GLY A 429 9.34 -1.51 -22.36
C GLY A 429 8.20 -0.82 -21.59
N GLU A 430 8.00 -1.24 -20.35
CA GLU A 430 6.96 -0.70 -19.46
C GLU A 430 7.42 0.52 -18.68
N ILE A 431 8.73 0.78 -18.63
CA ILE A 431 9.30 1.88 -17.87
C ILE A 431 9.40 3.13 -18.73
N SER A 432 8.99 4.26 -18.19
CA SER A 432 9.26 5.57 -18.78
C SER A 432 9.96 6.49 -17.78
N LEU A 433 10.81 7.36 -18.30
CA LEU A 433 11.51 8.41 -17.58
C LEU A 433 11.14 9.75 -18.19
N CYS A 434 10.44 10.59 -17.44
CA CYS A 434 10.27 12.00 -17.77
C CYS A 434 11.38 12.81 -17.08
N TYR A 435 12.01 13.70 -17.82
CA TYR A 435 13.15 14.48 -17.34
C TYR A 435 13.08 15.93 -17.77
N ALA A 436 13.68 16.80 -16.97
CA ALA A 436 13.92 18.20 -17.28
C ALA A 436 15.27 18.65 -16.72
N PHE A 437 16.09 19.26 -17.55
CA PHE A 437 17.40 19.80 -17.20
C PHE A 437 17.47 21.27 -17.56
N LEU A 438 18.02 22.08 -16.67
CA LEU A 438 18.38 23.47 -16.95
C LEU A 438 19.86 23.69 -16.65
N PHE A 439 20.60 24.10 -17.66
CA PHE A 439 22.00 24.50 -17.53
C PHE A 439 22.12 26.03 -17.65
N GLU A 440 22.74 26.67 -16.67
CA GLU A 440 23.06 28.08 -16.71
C GLU A 440 24.56 28.27 -16.44
N GLY A 441 25.21 29.05 -17.27
CA GLY A 441 26.66 29.24 -17.17
C GLY A 441 27.48 27.95 -17.26
N GLY A 442 26.97 26.95 -17.98
CA GLY A 442 27.58 25.63 -18.11
C GLY A 442 27.45 24.71 -16.89
N ARG A 443 26.66 25.09 -15.90
CA ARG A 443 26.39 24.28 -14.70
C ARG A 443 24.92 23.86 -14.61
N LEU A 444 24.69 22.66 -14.11
CA LEU A 444 23.35 22.12 -13.89
C LEU A 444 22.68 22.86 -12.72
N GLN A 445 21.67 23.65 -13.01
CA GLN A 445 20.91 24.42 -12.02
C GLN A 445 19.67 23.65 -11.55
N VAL A 446 18.96 23.05 -12.50
CA VAL A 446 17.74 22.28 -12.19
C VAL A 446 17.83 20.94 -12.88
N LEU A 447 17.55 19.92 -12.11
CA LEU A 447 17.36 18.56 -12.57
C LEU A 447 16.07 18.03 -11.98
N ARG A 448 15.22 17.45 -12.83
CA ARG A 448 14.06 16.68 -12.40
C ARG A 448 14.00 15.39 -13.20
N MET A 449 13.86 14.30 -12.53
CA MET A 449 13.68 12.97 -13.11
C MET A 449 12.55 12.26 -12.42
N VAL A 450 11.59 11.74 -13.19
CA VAL A 450 10.45 10.99 -12.66
C VAL A 450 10.22 9.73 -13.46
N PHE A 451 10.28 8.58 -12.80
CA PHE A 451 9.95 7.30 -13.40
C PHE A 451 8.47 6.98 -13.29
N ALA A 452 7.93 6.35 -14.33
CA ALA A 452 6.69 5.59 -14.30
C ALA A 452 6.94 4.12 -14.67
N GLY A 453 6.05 3.23 -14.27
CA GLY A 453 6.18 1.78 -14.52
C GLY A 453 7.15 1.05 -13.59
N VAL A 454 7.69 1.73 -12.59
CA VAL A 454 8.61 1.17 -11.58
C VAL A 454 8.01 1.08 -10.19
N ALA A 455 6.91 1.75 -9.96
CA ALA A 455 6.14 1.73 -8.72
C ALA A 455 4.68 2.04 -9.03
N PRO A 456 3.78 1.91 -8.04
CA PRO A 456 2.35 2.18 -8.20
C PRO A 456 2.03 3.63 -8.55
N VAL A 457 2.93 4.54 -8.18
CA VAL A 457 2.86 5.97 -8.48
C VAL A 457 4.15 6.41 -9.18
N PRO A 458 4.14 7.54 -9.88
CA PRO A 458 5.37 8.10 -10.42
C PRO A 458 6.39 8.36 -9.31
N ILE A 459 7.64 8.00 -9.53
CA ILE A 459 8.73 8.19 -8.57
C ILE A 459 9.65 9.30 -9.03
N ARG A 460 9.74 10.38 -8.25
CA ARG A 460 10.75 11.41 -8.42
C ARG A 460 12.11 10.92 -7.89
N VAL A 461 13.15 11.08 -8.70
CA VAL A 461 14.50 10.62 -8.38
C VAL A 461 15.28 11.78 -7.72
N THR A 462 14.99 12.07 -6.46
CA THR A 462 15.64 13.15 -5.74
C THR A 462 17.12 12.86 -5.46
N ALA A 463 17.53 11.59 -5.49
CA ALA A 463 18.93 11.20 -5.46
C ALA A 463 19.71 11.79 -6.64
N ALA A 464 19.14 11.74 -7.87
CA ALA A 464 19.75 12.34 -9.04
C ALA A 464 19.92 13.85 -8.86
N GLU A 465 18.90 14.52 -8.32
CA GLU A 465 18.93 15.96 -8.06
C GLU A 465 20.07 16.34 -7.11
N ARG A 466 20.34 15.51 -6.09
CA ARG A 466 21.43 15.75 -5.12
C ARG A 466 22.81 15.40 -5.69
N CYS A 467 22.94 14.25 -6.34
CA CYS A 467 24.22 13.79 -6.89
C CYS A 467 24.75 14.72 -7.98
N LEU A 468 23.87 15.28 -8.81
CA LEU A 468 24.24 16.07 -9.97
C LEU A 468 24.11 17.59 -9.77
N ALA A 469 23.64 18.05 -8.60
CA ALA A 469 23.49 19.47 -8.32
C ALA A 469 24.80 20.24 -8.55
N GLN A 470 24.73 21.34 -9.33
CA GLN A 470 25.85 22.24 -9.61
C GLN A 470 27.03 21.63 -10.40
N GLN A 471 26.90 20.40 -10.91
CA GLN A 471 27.94 19.78 -11.74
C GLN A 471 28.12 20.59 -13.06
N GLU A 472 29.36 20.64 -13.53
CA GLU A 472 29.66 21.27 -14.80
C GLU A 472 29.28 20.38 -15.97
N LYS A 473 28.59 20.94 -16.97
CA LYS A 473 28.16 20.22 -18.17
C LYS A 473 29.31 19.45 -18.84
N ALA A 474 30.50 20.10 -18.90
CA ALA A 474 31.68 19.51 -19.53
C ALA A 474 32.29 18.32 -18.77
N SER A 475 32.07 18.23 -17.46
CA SER A 475 32.60 17.16 -16.62
C SER A 475 31.62 15.99 -16.44
N LEU A 476 30.36 16.14 -16.87
CA LEU A 476 29.32 15.15 -16.66
C LEU A 476 29.57 13.92 -17.55
N GLN A 477 29.73 12.77 -16.90
CA GLN A 477 29.90 11.46 -17.56
C GLN A 477 28.57 10.67 -17.43
N PRO A 478 27.73 10.57 -18.49
CA PRO A 478 26.38 10.02 -18.39
C PRO A 478 26.31 8.62 -17.79
N ALA A 479 27.19 7.70 -18.20
CA ALA A 479 27.20 6.33 -17.72
C ALA A 479 27.60 6.25 -16.24
N ALA A 480 28.64 6.96 -15.82
CA ALA A 480 29.09 6.99 -14.43
C ALA A 480 28.03 7.62 -13.50
N ALA A 481 27.43 8.74 -13.94
CA ALA A 481 26.38 9.42 -13.21
C ALA A 481 25.11 8.55 -13.09
N ALA A 482 24.72 7.83 -14.14
CA ALA A 482 23.59 6.91 -14.10
C ALA A 482 23.81 5.78 -13.10
N HIS A 483 25.03 5.21 -13.09
CA HIS A 483 25.41 4.17 -12.15
C HIS A 483 25.36 4.67 -10.70
N GLU A 484 25.96 5.81 -10.41
CA GLU A 484 25.95 6.45 -9.10
C GLU A 484 24.52 6.72 -8.61
N ILE A 485 23.66 7.26 -9.46
CA ILE A 485 22.24 7.50 -9.13
C ILE A 485 21.57 6.17 -8.78
N MET A 486 21.82 5.10 -9.54
CA MET A 486 21.21 3.79 -9.30
C MET A 486 21.65 3.14 -7.98
N GLU A 487 22.84 3.47 -7.46
CA GLU A 487 23.26 3.01 -6.13
C GLU A 487 22.36 3.57 -5.01
N HIS A 488 21.83 4.77 -5.20
CA HIS A 488 20.93 5.43 -4.24
C HIS A 488 19.45 5.10 -4.45
N ILE A 489 19.08 4.56 -5.61
CA ILE A 489 17.71 4.15 -5.89
C ILE A 489 17.54 2.68 -5.53
N ARG A 490 16.67 2.40 -4.58
CA ARG A 490 16.22 1.04 -4.27
C ARG A 490 14.72 0.94 -4.53
N PRO A 491 14.35 0.77 -5.79
CA PRO A 491 12.94 0.77 -6.16
C PRO A 491 12.20 -0.43 -5.58
N SER A 492 10.90 -0.27 -5.45
CA SER A 492 9.96 -1.34 -5.09
C SER A 492 9.90 -2.49 -6.11
N LEU A 493 10.81 -2.51 -7.02
CA LEU A 493 10.88 -3.43 -8.15
C LEU A 493 11.08 -4.89 -7.76
N CYS A 494 11.64 -5.13 -6.57
CA CYS A 494 12.10 -6.45 -6.17
C CYS A 494 10.99 -7.47 -5.92
N CYS A 495 9.74 -7.05 -5.80
CA CYS A 495 8.63 -7.96 -5.51
C CYS A 495 7.93 -8.51 -6.74
N MET A 496 8.25 -8.01 -7.92
CA MET A 496 7.52 -8.34 -9.14
C MET A 496 8.30 -9.34 -9.98
N ARG A 497 7.70 -10.48 -10.31
CA ARG A 497 8.28 -11.41 -11.30
C ARG A 497 8.45 -10.68 -12.64
N GLY A 498 9.60 -10.84 -13.27
CA GLY A 498 9.94 -10.15 -14.52
C GLY A 498 10.55 -8.76 -14.35
N ASN A 499 10.74 -8.29 -13.12
CA ASN A 499 11.39 -6.99 -12.85
C ASN A 499 12.92 -7.06 -12.72
N GLU A 500 13.50 -8.24 -12.83
CA GLU A 500 14.94 -8.44 -12.66
C GLU A 500 15.78 -7.61 -13.65
N GLY A 501 15.24 -7.32 -14.83
CA GLY A 501 15.86 -6.42 -15.82
C GLY A 501 15.56 -4.93 -15.67
N LYS A 502 14.62 -4.54 -14.81
CA LYS A 502 14.20 -3.13 -14.69
C LYS A 502 15.29 -2.20 -14.17
N PRO A 503 16.12 -2.57 -13.18
CA PRO A 503 17.23 -1.70 -12.77
C PRO A 503 18.17 -1.34 -13.92
N LEU A 504 18.51 -2.29 -14.79
CA LEU A 504 19.33 -2.04 -15.99
C LEU A 504 18.62 -1.12 -16.98
N GLN A 505 17.32 -1.28 -17.18
CA GLN A 505 16.52 -0.40 -18.04
C GLN A 505 16.44 1.02 -17.46
N MET A 506 16.30 1.16 -16.14
CA MET A 506 16.29 2.46 -15.47
C MET A 506 17.64 3.16 -15.64
N GLU A 507 18.74 2.47 -15.40
CA GLU A 507 20.09 2.99 -15.59
C GLU A 507 20.31 3.46 -17.03
N ALA A 508 19.90 2.64 -18.02
CA ALA A 508 19.99 3.02 -19.43
C ALA A 508 19.14 4.26 -19.76
N LEU A 509 17.94 4.39 -19.20
CA LEU A 509 17.10 5.57 -19.41
C LEU A 509 17.68 6.84 -18.76
N ILE A 510 18.27 6.73 -17.58
CA ILE A 510 18.99 7.84 -16.94
C ILE A 510 20.16 8.25 -17.83
N GLN A 511 20.99 7.32 -18.25
CA GLN A 511 22.11 7.61 -19.16
C GLN A 511 21.65 8.32 -20.43
N GLN A 512 20.62 7.78 -21.11
CA GLN A 512 20.07 8.39 -22.34
C GLN A 512 19.54 9.81 -22.11
N SER A 513 18.89 10.07 -20.97
CA SER A 513 18.38 11.41 -20.64
C SER A 513 19.52 12.42 -20.44
N LEU A 514 20.61 11.99 -19.78
CA LEU A 514 21.80 12.80 -19.59
C LEU A 514 22.52 13.06 -20.92
N GLU A 515 22.63 12.05 -21.79
CA GLU A 515 23.18 12.25 -23.14
C GLU A 515 22.33 13.22 -23.97
N ALA A 516 21.00 13.15 -23.88
CA ALA A 516 20.11 14.10 -24.55
C ALA A 516 20.32 15.53 -24.03
N ALA A 517 20.45 15.71 -22.73
CA ALA A 517 20.71 17.00 -22.09
C ALA A 517 22.08 17.61 -22.46
N LEU A 518 23.08 16.77 -22.70
CA LEU A 518 24.41 17.24 -23.12
C LEU A 518 24.46 17.71 -24.59
N ARG A 519 23.55 17.16 -25.43
CA ARG A 519 23.46 17.55 -26.86
C ARG A 519 22.65 18.83 -27.09
N SER A 520 21.75 19.17 -26.17
CA SER A 520 20.98 20.42 -26.18
C SER A 520 21.83 21.60 -25.73
#